data_e4ffd6398a30b01aafe124a291cbfd3a
#
_entry.id   e4ffd6398a30b01aafe124a291cbfd3a
#
_cell.length_a   1.000
_cell.length_b   1.000
_cell.length_c   1.000
_cell.angle_alpha   90.00
_cell.angle_beta   90.00
_cell.angle_gamma   90.00
#
_symmetry.space_group_name_H-M   'P 1'
#
loop_
_entity.id
_entity.type
_entity.pdbx_description
1 polymer ?
#
loop_
_entity_poly.entity_id
_entity_poly.type
_entity_poly.pdbx_seq_one_letter_code
_entity_poly.pdbx_strand_id
1 'polypeptide(L)'
;IYRRIDDNFIDPIAFNENSVIGVPGLFHSYRSGYVNICSAPGSGIADDKAIYAYMPEIIRFYLGEEPKLSGIKTYRCSITADKKYVLSNLEKLVVKEVHGSGGYGMLIGNSASKSKLNMFKKKINNNPSNYIAQPILSLSSVPIFKNKSLTPRHVDLRPFTLIGNRKRKLVPGGLTRVALKEGSLVVNSSQGGGVKDTWVLKNLYMLSRTAENLYWTARYIERADSIARLLEVAYRIHLIPNTNE
;
A
#
# COMPACT_ATOMS: atom_id res chain seq x y z
N ILE A 1 -14.15 2.50 -19.06
CA ILE A 1 -13.03 1.57 -18.87
C ILE A 1 -12.49 1.73 -17.45
N TYR A 2 -12.37 0.64 -16.70
CA TYR A 2 -11.70 0.63 -15.40
C TYR A 2 -10.21 0.29 -15.59
N ARG A 3 -9.36 1.26 -15.35
CA ARG A 3 -7.92 1.16 -15.56
C ARG A 3 -7.17 0.68 -14.30
N ARG A 4 -6.19 -0.21 -14.50
CA ARG A 4 -5.27 -0.68 -13.46
C ARG A 4 -3.81 -0.70 -13.90
N ILE A 5 -3.46 0.02 -14.94
CA ILE A 5 -2.10 0.15 -15.45
C ILE A 5 -1.63 1.59 -15.31
N ASP A 6 -0.32 1.78 -15.25
CA ASP A 6 0.31 3.10 -15.19
C ASP A 6 -0.01 3.93 -16.44
N ASP A 7 0.00 5.25 -16.31
CA ASP A 7 -0.28 6.19 -17.39
C ASP A 7 0.59 5.93 -18.62
N ASN A 8 1.87 5.64 -18.42
CA ASN A 8 2.82 5.40 -19.51
C ASN A 8 2.47 4.17 -20.38
N PHE A 9 1.70 3.23 -19.85
CA PHE A 9 1.38 1.98 -20.56
C PHE A 9 -0.02 1.94 -21.15
N ILE A 10 -0.83 3.00 -21.02
CA ILE A 10 -2.24 3.02 -21.48
C ILE A 10 -2.35 2.89 -23.00
N ASP A 11 -1.50 3.62 -23.72
CA ASP A 11 -1.57 3.73 -25.19
C ASP A 11 -0.15 3.88 -25.75
N PRO A 12 0.35 2.90 -26.53
CA PRO A 12 1.67 2.97 -27.12
C PRO A 12 1.86 4.09 -28.13
N ILE A 13 0.77 4.58 -28.75
CA ILE A 13 0.86 5.69 -29.70
C ILE A 13 1.03 7.03 -28.99
N ALA A 14 0.42 7.17 -27.82
CA ALA A 14 0.40 8.46 -27.10
C ALA A 14 1.48 8.59 -26.02
N PHE A 15 1.95 7.48 -25.46
CA PHE A 15 2.86 7.47 -24.31
C PHE A 15 4.11 6.63 -24.60
N ASN A 16 4.20 5.41 -24.10
CA ASN A 16 5.37 4.55 -24.26
C ASN A 16 5.17 3.60 -25.45
N GLU A 17 5.91 3.81 -26.52
CA GLU A 17 5.85 2.99 -27.75
C GLU A 17 6.14 1.50 -27.53
N ASN A 18 6.87 1.16 -26.47
CA ASN A 18 7.18 -0.22 -26.10
C ASN A 18 6.11 -0.88 -25.22
N SER A 19 4.97 -0.21 -24.98
CA SER A 19 3.89 -0.79 -24.18
C SER A 19 3.19 -1.93 -24.94
N VAL A 20 3.34 -3.15 -24.41
CA VAL A 20 2.65 -4.35 -24.95
C VAL A 20 1.30 -4.61 -24.28
N ILE A 21 0.94 -3.84 -23.23
CA ILE A 21 -0.30 -4.01 -22.45
C ILE A 21 -1.29 -2.87 -22.69
N GLY A 22 -0.88 -1.83 -23.38
CA GLY A 22 -1.72 -0.69 -23.76
C GLY A 22 -2.55 -0.98 -25.01
N VAL A 23 -3.58 -0.16 -25.21
CA VAL A 23 -4.44 -0.25 -26.40
C VAL A 23 -4.14 0.93 -27.33
N PRO A 24 -3.62 0.68 -28.53
CA PRO A 24 -3.32 1.75 -29.50
C PRO A 24 -4.56 2.60 -29.83
N GLY A 25 -4.44 3.92 -29.74
CA GLY A 25 -5.51 4.87 -30.03
C GLY A 25 -6.53 5.07 -28.90
N LEU A 26 -6.36 4.39 -27.76
CA LEU A 26 -7.27 4.54 -26.62
C LEU A 26 -7.29 5.97 -26.08
N PHE A 27 -6.12 6.62 -25.99
CA PHE A 27 -6.03 7.99 -25.49
C PHE A 27 -6.70 8.99 -26.43
N HIS A 28 -6.63 8.76 -27.75
CA HIS A 28 -7.37 9.57 -28.73
C HIS A 28 -8.88 9.43 -28.53
N SER A 29 -9.38 8.20 -28.40
CA SER A 29 -10.81 7.93 -28.14
C SER A 29 -11.29 8.57 -26.83
N TYR A 30 -10.47 8.53 -25.79
CA TYR A 30 -10.75 9.20 -24.50
C TYR A 30 -10.84 10.73 -24.67
N ARG A 31 -9.88 11.35 -25.35
CA ARG A 31 -9.87 12.79 -25.61
C ARG A 31 -11.05 13.26 -26.46
N SER A 32 -11.49 12.42 -27.40
CA SER A 32 -12.64 12.69 -28.26
C SER A 32 -13.99 12.44 -27.57
N GLY A 33 -13.98 11.98 -26.32
CA GLY A 33 -15.20 11.76 -25.54
C GLY A 33 -15.95 10.46 -25.87
N TYR A 34 -15.39 9.56 -26.71
CA TYR A 34 -16.04 8.32 -27.10
C TYR A 34 -15.99 7.27 -25.96
N VAL A 35 -15.07 7.40 -25.03
CA VAL A 35 -14.92 6.47 -23.90
C VAL A 35 -14.51 7.22 -22.65
N ASN A 36 -15.01 6.77 -21.51
CA ASN A 36 -14.58 7.25 -20.20
C ASN A 36 -13.60 6.27 -19.55
N ILE A 37 -12.54 6.79 -18.94
CA ILE A 37 -11.54 6.00 -18.23
C ILE A 37 -11.61 6.36 -16.73
N CYS A 38 -11.95 5.38 -15.89
CA CYS A 38 -11.90 5.52 -14.45
C CYS A 38 -10.43 5.52 -14.00
N SER A 39 -10.06 6.47 -13.15
CA SER A 39 -8.69 6.93 -12.92
C SER A 39 -8.11 7.54 -14.21
N ALA A 40 -8.53 8.78 -14.50
CA ALA A 40 -8.17 9.49 -15.71
C ALA A 40 -6.66 9.50 -15.98
N PRO A 41 -6.23 9.50 -17.24
CA PRO A 41 -4.82 9.74 -17.58
C PRO A 41 -4.31 11.01 -16.92
N GLY A 42 -3.09 10.95 -16.35
CA GLY A 42 -2.51 12.04 -15.53
C GLY A 42 -2.76 11.88 -14.03
N SER A 43 -3.66 11.00 -13.58
CA SER A 43 -3.88 10.74 -12.15
C SER A 43 -2.69 10.07 -11.44
N GLY A 44 -1.72 9.55 -12.20
CA GLY A 44 -0.47 8.99 -11.67
C GLY A 44 0.36 9.97 -10.83
N ILE A 45 0.13 11.27 -10.95
CA ILE A 45 0.74 12.28 -10.06
C ILE A 45 0.41 12.03 -8.58
N ALA A 46 -0.72 11.38 -8.29
CA ALA A 46 -1.10 11.02 -6.92
C ALA A 46 -0.22 9.91 -6.32
N ASP A 47 0.48 9.13 -7.15
CA ASP A 47 1.42 8.08 -6.72
C ASP A 47 2.84 8.62 -6.50
N ASP A 48 3.13 9.84 -6.92
CA ASP A 48 4.42 10.47 -6.75
C ASP A 48 4.68 10.76 -5.27
N LYS A 49 5.73 10.14 -4.74
CA LYS A 49 6.07 10.26 -3.31
C LYS A 49 6.61 11.64 -2.93
N ALA A 50 7.09 12.44 -3.89
CA ALA A 50 7.47 13.82 -3.63
C ALA A 50 6.23 14.72 -3.46
N ILE A 51 5.15 14.45 -4.21
CA ILE A 51 3.87 15.16 -4.04
C ILE A 51 3.28 14.94 -2.65
N TYR A 52 3.46 13.76 -2.07
CA TYR A 52 3.02 13.48 -0.70
C TYR A 52 3.57 14.49 0.32
N ALA A 53 4.80 14.96 0.14
CA ALA A 53 5.41 15.94 1.04
C ALA A 53 4.69 17.30 1.04
N TYR A 54 3.97 17.62 -0.04
CA TYR A 54 3.21 18.87 -0.18
C TYR A 54 1.75 18.75 0.28
N MET A 55 1.27 17.54 0.60
CA MET A 55 -0.15 17.33 0.93
C MET A 55 -0.69 18.25 2.02
N PRO A 56 0.02 18.55 3.12
CA PRO A 56 -0.45 19.51 4.12
C PRO A 56 -0.66 20.91 3.53
N GLU A 57 0.27 21.37 2.70
CA GLU A 57 0.20 22.67 2.06
C GLU A 57 -0.93 22.75 1.02
N ILE A 58 -1.11 21.66 0.25
CA ILE A 58 -2.20 21.52 -0.73
C ILE A 58 -3.56 21.57 -0.03
N ILE A 59 -3.72 20.88 1.11
CA ILE A 59 -4.95 20.89 1.90
C ILE A 59 -5.26 22.30 2.40
N ARG A 60 -4.27 23.00 2.98
CA ARG A 60 -4.45 24.38 3.44
C ARG A 60 -4.81 25.32 2.31
N PHE A 61 -4.13 25.20 1.17
CA PHE A 61 -4.35 26.08 0.02
C PHE A 61 -5.74 25.91 -0.60
N TYR A 62 -6.16 24.68 -0.87
CA TYR A 62 -7.42 24.43 -1.56
C TYR A 62 -8.66 24.35 -0.66
N LEU A 63 -8.49 23.92 0.59
CA LEU A 63 -9.61 23.72 1.50
C LEU A 63 -9.66 24.75 2.62
N GLY A 64 -8.59 25.51 2.86
CA GLY A 64 -8.51 26.44 4.01
C GLY A 64 -8.54 25.73 5.36
N GLU A 65 -8.26 24.42 5.41
CA GLU A 65 -8.36 23.58 6.60
C GLU A 65 -6.99 23.01 7.00
N GLU A 66 -6.82 22.69 8.27
CA GLU A 66 -5.69 21.88 8.71
C GLU A 66 -5.91 20.40 8.39
N PRO A 67 -4.85 19.65 8.02
CA PRO A 67 -4.97 18.23 7.77
C PRO A 67 -5.49 17.47 9.00
N LYS A 68 -6.58 16.70 8.83
CA LYS A 68 -7.15 15.86 9.91
C LYS A 68 -6.29 14.65 10.23
N LEU A 69 -5.52 14.17 9.28
CA LEU A 69 -4.55 13.08 9.46
C LEU A 69 -3.14 13.64 9.44
N SER A 70 -2.35 13.31 10.45
CA SER A 70 -0.95 13.67 10.48
C SER A 70 -0.19 12.89 9.41
N GLY A 71 0.42 13.60 8.47
CA GLY A 71 1.32 13.03 7.49
C GLY A 71 2.65 12.60 8.12
N ILE A 72 3.33 11.65 7.49
CA ILE A 72 4.69 11.28 7.86
C ILE A 72 5.63 12.36 7.36
N LYS A 73 6.52 12.87 8.24
CA LYS A 73 7.54 13.83 7.82
C LYS A 73 8.34 13.25 6.65
N THR A 74 8.36 13.97 5.55
CA THR A 74 9.01 13.52 4.31
C THR A 74 10.07 14.53 3.91
N TYR A 75 11.31 14.07 3.84
CA TYR A 75 12.44 14.83 3.39
C TYR A 75 12.61 14.66 1.88
N ARG A 76 12.71 15.76 1.15
CA ARG A 76 12.92 15.79 -0.29
C ARG A 76 14.41 15.97 -0.58
N CYS A 77 15.07 14.97 -1.10
CA CYS A 77 16.52 15.06 -1.37
C CYS A 77 16.87 16.11 -2.45
N SER A 78 15.90 16.61 -3.21
CA SER A 78 16.07 17.76 -4.10
C SER A 78 16.34 19.08 -3.37
N ILE A 79 15.98 19.15 -2.08
CA ILE A 79 16.25 20.32 -1.23
C ILE A 79 17.58 20.09 -0.50
N THR A 80 18.49 21.04 -0.61
CA THR A 80 19.85 20.93 -0.06
C THR A 80 19.88 20.62 1.44
N ALA A 81 19.04 21.28 2.23
CA ALA A 81 18.95 21.06 3.67
C ALA A 81 18.48 19.65 4.02
N ASP A 82 17.41 19.18 3.35
CA ASP A 82 16.87 17.84 3.51
C ASP A 82 17.87 16.77 3.08
N LYS A 83 18.53 16.97 1.93
CA LYS A 83 19.57 16.08 1.43
C LYS A 83 20.71 15.91 2.44
N LYS A 84 21.21 17.01 3.01
CA LYS A 84 22.25 17.00 4.02
C LYS A 84 21.83 16.19 5.25
N TYR A 85 20.60 16.43 5.73
CA TYR A 85 20.03 15.68 6.85
C TYR A 85 19.93 14.18 6.55
N VAL A 86 19.38 13.84 5.39
CA VAL A 86 19.18 12.44 4.95
C VAL A 86 20.51 11.69 4.86
N LEU A 87 21.53 12.28 4.23
CA LEU A 87 22.86 11.66 4.08
C LEU A 87 23.55 11.42 5.43
N SER A 88 23.29 12.27 6.43
CA SER A 88 23.85 12.14 7.78
C SER A 88 23.06 11.15 8.67
N ASN A 89 21.83 10.79 8.30
CA ASN A 89 20.94 10.00 9.15
C ASN A 89 20.34 8.77 8.44
N LEU A 90 20.96 8.26 7.39
CA LEU A 90 20.43 7.16 6.57
C LEU A 90 20.01 5.94 7.38
N GLU A 91 20.73 5.60 8.45
CA GLU A 91 20.44 4.47 9.33
C GLU A 91 19.10 4.58 10.06
N LYS A 92 18.57 5.80 10.22
CA LYS A 92 17.30 6.08 10.91
C LYS A 92 16.13 6.30 9.96
N LEU A 93 16.38 6.19 8.67
CA LEU A 93 15.41 6.58 7.65
C LEU A 93 15.08 5.42 6.70
N VAL A 94 13.89 5.51 6.12
CA VAL A 94 13.51 4.75 4.93
C VAL A 94 13.65 5.69 3.73
N VAL A 95 14.54 5.35 2.79
CA VAL A 95 14.72 6.10 1.55
C VAL A 95 13.99 5.38 0.42
N LYS A 96 13.26 6.13 -0.39
CA LYS A 96 12.42 5.61 -1.48
C LYS A 96 12.68 6.39 -2.75
N GLU A 97 12.67 5.70 -3.88
CA GLU A 97 12.58 6.36 -5.17
C GLU A 97 11.21 7.01 -5.36
N VAL A 98 11.18 8.22 -5.89
CA VAL A 98 9.96 9.03 -6.08
C VAL A 98 8.92 8.26 -6.89
N HIS A 99 9.31 7.69 -8.02
CA HIS A 99 8.44 6.93 -8.92
C HIS A 99 8.51 5.41 -8.71
N GLY A 100 9.31 4.92 -7.75
CA GLY A 100 9.45 3.49 -7.48
C GLY A 100 8.16 2.87 -6.93
N SER A 101 7.90 1.61 -7.27
CA SER A 101 6.74 0.83 -6.82
C SER A 101 7.16 -0.51 -6.25
N GLY A 102 6.24 -1.25 -5.63
CA GLY A 102 6.46 -2.62 -5.21
C GLY A 102 7.46 -2.82 -4.06
N GLY A 103 8.00 -1.76 -3.46
CA GLY A 103 9.09 -1.85 -2.46
C GLY A 103 10.47 -2.08 -3.06
N TYR A 104 10.59 -2.08 -4.39
CA TYR A 104 11.87 -2.09 -5.08
C TYR A 104 12.53 -0.70 -5.00
N GLY A 105 13.86 -0.65 -5.07
CA GLY A 105 14.59 0.62 -4.99
C GLY A 105 14.51 1.31 -3.62
N MET A 106 14.15 0.60 -2.54
CA MET A 106 13.99 1.14 -1.20
C MET A 106 15.14 0.75 -0.29
N LEU A 107 15.55 1.68 0.58
CA LEU A 107 16.48 1.45 1.67
C LEU A 107 15.72 1.55 3.00
N ILE A 108 15.81 0.53 3.84
CA ILE A 108 15.44 0.59 5.25
C ILE A 108 16.73 0.68 6.04
N GLY A 109 17.03 1.87 6.58
CA GLY A 109 18.37 2.21 7.06
C GLY A 109 18.87 1.32 8.20
N ASN A 110 18.05 1.03 9.19
CA ASN A 110 18.42 0.26 10.37
C ASN A 110 18.70 -1.24 10.10
N SER A 111 18.25 -1.76 8.97
CA SER A 111 18.48 -3.16 8.57
C SER A 111 19.46 -3.29 7.39
N ALA A 112 20.01 -2.18 6.92
CA ALA A 112 20.86 -2.16 5.75
C ALA A 112 22.33 -2.40 6.10
N SER A 113 23.05 -3.14 5.24
CA SER A 113 24.50 -3.26 5.33
C SER A 113 25.20 -1.93 5.03
N LYS A 114 26.42 -1.76 5.55
CA LYS A 114 27.26 -0.57 5.26
C LYS A 114 27.47 -0.36 3.74
N SER A 115 27.62 -1.44 2.99
CA SER A 115 27.73 -1.38 1.53
C SER A 115 26.48 -0.79 0.90
N LYS A 116 25.29 -1.25 1.32
CA LYS A 116 24.00 -0.73 0.82
C LYS A 116 23.78 0.73 1.19
N LEU A 117 24.14 1.15 2.39
CA LEU A 117 24.11 2.55 2.80
C LEU A 117 24.99 3.42 1.92
N ASN A 118 26.24 2.99 1.66
CA ASN A 118 27.17 3.72 0.79
C ASN A 118 26.69 3.79 -0.66
N MET A 119 26.08 2.72 -1.17
CA MET A 119 25.46 2.71 -2.49
C MET A 119 24.34 3.75 -2.58
N PHE A 120 23.44 3.83 -1.57
CA PHE A 120 22.38 4.83 -1.55
C PHE A 120 22.90 6.25 -1.39
N LYS A 121 23.95 6.48 -0.60
CA LYS A 121 24.62 7.79 -0.56
C LYS A 121 25.04 8.25 -1.95
N LYS A 122 25.66 7.37 -2.74
CA LYS A 122 26.05 7.68 -4.14
C LYS A 122 24.84 7.97 -5.01
N LYS A 123 23.79 7.12 -4.95
CA LYS A 123 22.56 7.30 -5.72
C LYS A 123 21.89 8.64 -5.44
N ILE A 124 21.72 9.00 -4.15
CA ILE A 124 21.13 10.27 -3.73
C ILE A 124 21.97 11.46 -4.20
N ASN A 125 23.31 11.35 -4.14
CA ASN A 125 24.19 12.42 -4.62
C ASN A 125 24.08 12.64 -6.12
N ASN A 126 24.00 11.55 -6.89
CA ASN A 126 23.97 11.60 -8.36
C ASN A 126 22.60 12.08 -8.90
N ASN A 127 21.50 11.70 -8.25
CA ASN A 127 20.15 12.11 -8.68
C ASN A 127 19.26 12.40 -7.46
N PRO A 128 19.48 13.53 -6.77
CA PRO A 128 18.74 13.84 -5.54
C PRO A 128 17.26 14.00 -5.76
N SER A 129 16.81 14.46 -6.93
CA SER A 129 15.38 14.66 -7.23
C SER A 129 14.59 13.36 -7.29
N ASN A 130 15.24 12.23 -7.50
CA ASN A 130 14.59 10.93 -7.54
C ASN A 130 14.40 10.28 -6.17
N TYR A 131 14.75 10.95 -5.07
CA TYR A 131 14.70 10.35 -3.74
C TYR A 131 13.98 11.20 -2.72
N ILE A 132 13.16 10.52 -1.92
CA ILE A 132 12.62 11.03 -0.66
C ILE A 132 13.07 10.14 0.50
N ALA A 133 13.04 10.68 1.70
CA ALA A 133 13.29 9.92 2.91
C ALA A 133 12.24 10.21 3.99
N GLN A 134 11.93 9.20 4.77
CA GLN A 134 10.97 9.27 5.87
C GLN A 134 11.55 8.59 7.11
N PRO A 135 11.19 8.99 8.34
CA PRO A 135 11.53 8.23 9.53
C PRO A 135 11.04 6.78 9.43
N ILE A 136 11.79 5.85 10.02
CA ILE A 136 11.32 4.47 10.19
C ILE A 136 10.16 4.48 11.17
N LEU A 137 9.03 3.91 10.76
CA LEU A 137 7.82 3.81 11.58
C LEU A 137 7.67 2.42 12.16
N SER A 138 7.17 2.35 13.40
CA SER A 138 6.62 1.12 13.95
C SER A 138 5.24 0.89 13.35
N LEU A 139 5.11 -0.11 12.50
CA LEU A 139 3.83 -0.49 11.95
C LEU A 139 3.00 -1.25 12.99
N SER A 140 1.69 -1.12 12.90
CA SER A 140 0.75 -1.96 13.66
C SER A 140 1.00 -3.44 13.36
N SER A 141 0.74 -4.30 14.34
CA SER A 141 0.83 -5.74 14.15
C SER A 141 -0.49 -6.42 14.51
N VAL A 142 -0.76 -7.53 13.83
CA VAL A 142 -1.91 -8.39 14.10
C VAL A 142 -1.45 -9.85 14.16
N PRO A 143 -2.15 -10.70 14.93
CA PRO A 143 -1.85 -12.12 14.93
C PRO A 143 -2.26 -12.76 13.60
N ILE A 144 -1.42 -13.65 13.09
CA ILE A 144 -1.76 -14.57 12.00
C ILE A 144 -1.55 -16.01 12.48
N PHE A 145 -2.36 -16.92 11.98
CA PHE A 145 -2.18 -18.35 12.24
C PHE A 145 -1.18 -18.93 11.23
N LYS A 146 -0.06 -19.41 11.73
CA LYS A 146 0.99 -20.05 10.92
C LYS A 146 1.70 -21.11 11.73
N ASN A 147 1.99 -22.27 11.12
CA ASN A 147 2.68 -23.39 11.78
C ASN A 147 2.02 -23.80 13.11
N LYS A 148 0.68 -23.91 13.12
CA LYS A 148 -0.12 -24.27 14.30
C LYS A 148 -0.01 -23.30 15.49
N SER A 149 0.45 -22.07 15.28
CA SER A 149 0.59 -21.05 16.30
C SER A 149 0.15 -19.66 15.80
N LEU A 150 -0.17 -18.77 16.73
CA LEU A 150 -0.41 -17.36 16.42
C LEU A 150 0.93 -16.62 16.46
N THR A 151 1.25 -15.95 15.36
CA THR A 151 2.48 -15.17 15.24
C THR A 151 2.16 -13.73 14.80
N PRO A 152 2.82 -12.71 15.38
CA PRO A 152 2.58 -11.32 14.99
C PRO A 152 3.13 -11.04 13.59
N ARG A 153 2.41 -10.20 12.84
CA ARG A 153 2.87 -9.67 11.55
C ARG A 153 2.49 -8.21 11.45
N HIS A 154 3.39 -7.42 10.87
CA HIS A 154 3.10 -6.04 10.54
C HIS A 154 2.04 -5.94 9.46
N VAL A 155 1.22 -4.88 9.57
CA VAL A 155 0.10 -4.63 8.66
C VAL A 155 0.06 -3.18 8.23
N ASP A 156 -0.52 -2.93 7.06
CA ASP A 156 -0.97 -1.61 6.64
C ASP A 156 -2.43 -1.65 6.15
N LEU A 157 -3.15 -0.54 6.35
CA LEU A 157 -4.52 -0.36 5.89
C LEU A 157 -4.52 0.34 4.53
N ARG A 158 -5.34 -0.19 3.61
CA ARG A 158 -5.65 0.39 2.30
C ARG A 158 -7.12 0.77 2.25
N PRO A 159 -7.49 2.00 2.62
CA PRO A 159 -8.85 2.50 2.46
C PRO A 159 -9.13 2.83 1.00
N PHE A 160 -10.41 2.79 0.61
CA PHE A 160 -10.86 3.15 -0.73
C PHE A 160 -11.75 4.37 -0.67
N THR A 161 -11.39 5.40 -1.43
CA THR A 161 -12.20 6.62 -1.59
C THR A 161 -12.73 6.68 -3.01
N LEU A 162 -14.05 6.75 -3.13
CA LEU A 162 -14.72 6.96 -4.40
C LEU A 162 -14.96 8.45 -4.60
N ILE A 163 -14.44 8.98 -5.70
CA ILE A 163 -14.58 10.39 -6.07
C ILE A 163 -15.43 10.45 -7.33
N GLY A 164 -16.60 11.06 -7.21
CA GLY A 164 -17.49 11.34 -8.31
C GLY A 164 -17.76 12.85 -8.42
N ASN A 165 -18.54 13.23 -9.44
CA ASN A 165 -18.92 14.61 -9.61
C ASN A 165 -19.72 15.09 -8.35
N ARG A 166 -19.15 16.01 -7.59
CA ARG A 166 -19.68 16.59 -6.34
C ARG A 166 -19.88 15.62 -5.16
N LYS A 167 -19.50 14.36 -5.28
CA LYS A 167 -19.64 13.37 -4.18
C LYS A 167 -18.32 12.68 -3.91
N ARG A 168 -17.97 12.58 -2.64
CA ARG A 168 -16.85 11.78 -2.14
C ARG A 168 -17.40 10.76 -1.15
N LYS A 169 -17.05 9.51 -1.30
CA LYS A 169 -17.50 8.43 -0.41
C LYS A 169 -16.32 7.57 -0.02
N LEU A 170 -16.10 7.44 1.27
CA LEU A 170 -15.18 6.44 1.81
C LEU A 170 -15.94 5.11 1.91
N VAL A 171 -15.36 4.05 1.34
CA VAL A 171 -15.91 2.70 1.49
C VAL A 171 -15.82 2.30 2.97
N PRO A 172 -16.91 1.80 3.60
CA PRO A 172 -16.89 1.38 4.99
C PRO A 172 -16.15 0.04 5.16
N GLY A 173 -14.85 0.06 5.01
CA GLY A 173 -13.96 -1.08 5.02
C GLY A 173 -12.66 -0.76 4.29
N GLY A 174 -11.88 -1.77 4.02
CA GLY A 174 -10.61 -1.62 3.32
C GLY A 174 -9.88 -2.94 3.18
N LEU A 175 -8.73 -2.90 2.57
CA LEU A 175 -7.80 -4.00 2.50
C LEU A 175 -6.70 -3.81 3.55
N THR A 176 -6.54 -4.74 4.46
CA THR A 176 -5.38 -4.80 5.35
C THR A 176 -4.34 -5.75 4.75
N ARG A 177 -3.19 -5.22 4.36
CA ARG A 177 -2.08 -6.04 3.90
C ARG A 177 -1.26 -6.53 5.08
N VAL A 178 -0.72 -7.75 4.97
CA VAL A 178 0.01 -8.43 6.03
C VAL A 178 1.42 -8.78 5.53
N ALA A 179 2.45 -8.48 6.32
CA ALA A 179 3.82 -8.82 5.98
C ALA A 179 4.02 -10.34 5.90
N LEU A 180 4.76 -10.81 4.89
CA LEU A 180 5.05 -12.23 4.69
C LEU A 180 5.92 -12.81 5.81
N LYS A 181 6.93 -12.03 6.22
CA LYS A 181 7.92 -12.45 7.23
C LYS A 181 7.70 -11.71 8.54
N GLU A 182 8.00 -12.38 9.64
CA GLU A 182 8.03 -11.79 10.97
C GLU A 182 9.06 -10.66 11.04
N GLY A 183 8.69 -9.55 11.70
CA GLY A 183 9.54 -8.38 11.82
C GLY A 183 9.72 -7.56 10.53
N SER A 184 9.24 -8.03 9.38
CA SER A 184 9.36 -7.27 8.14
C SER A 184 8.45 -6.04 8.15
N LEU A 185 9.03 -4.87 7.84
CA LEU A 185 8.29 -3.63 7.59
C LEU A 185 7.74 -3.52 6.15
N VAL A 186 8.05 -4.50 5.29
CA VAL A 186 7.54 -4.54 3.92
C VAL A 186 6.25 -5.34 3.89
N VAL A 187 5.13 -4.65 3.76
CA VAL A 187 3.78 -5.24 3.69
C VAL A 187 3.25 -5.15 2.26
N ASN A 188 3.92 -5.82 1.32
CA ASN A 188 3.54 -5.77 -0.07
C ASN A 188 3.09 -7.13 -0.59
N SER A 189 1.90 -7.19 -1.20
CA SER A 189 1.36 -8.40 -1.80
C SER A 189 2.20 -8.90 -2.98
N SER A 190 2.87 -8.01 -3.73
CA SER A 190 3.78 -8.40 -4.81
C SER A 190 5.02 -9.16 -4.32
N GLN A 191 5.32 -9.10 -3.03
CA GLN A 191 6.40 -9.86 -2.39
C GLN A 191 5.88 -11.06 -1.57
N GLY A 192 4.67 -11.54 -1.88
CA GLY A 192 4.06 -12.70 -1.24
C GLY A 192 3.38 -12.41 0.10
N GLY A 193 3.12 -11.14 0.42
CA GLY A 193 2.35 -10.76 1.60
C GLY A 193 0.90 -11.23 1.52
N GLY A 194 0.28 -11.47 2.67
CA GLY A 194 -1.13 -11.83 2.79
C GLY A 194 -2.05 -10.61 2.90
N VAL A 195 -3.34 -10.89 2.96
CA VAL A 195 -4.38 -9.89 3.16
C VAL A 195 -5.35 -10.31 4.25
N LYS A 196 -5.97 -9.34 4.89
CA LYS A 196 -7.09 -9.51 5.83
C LYS A 196 -8.20 -8.52 5.50
N ASP A 197 -9.45 -8.89 5.78
CA ASP A 197 -10.57 -7.99 5.71
C ASP A 197 -10.43 -6.90 6.77
N THR A 198 -10.88 -5.69 6.43
CA THR A 198 -10.98 -4.57 7.35
C THR A 198 -12.44 -4.28 7.62
N TRP A 199 -12.83 -4.34 8.89
CA TRP A 199 -14.19 -4.04 9.32
C TRP A 199 -14.20 -2.71 10.04
N VAL A 200 -15.10 -1.81 9.60
CA VAL A 200 -15.37 -0.55 10.27
C VAL A 200 -16.58 -0.74 11.14
N LEU A 201 -16.37 -0.66 12.44
CA LEU A 201 -17.46 -0.77 13.41
C LEU A 201 -18.28 0.52 13.42
N LYS A 202 -19.59 0.42 13.35
CA LYS A 202 -20.46 1.52 13.77
C LYS A 202 -20.29 1.73 15.27
N ASN A 203 -20.27 2.99 15.70
CA ASN A 203 -20.13 3.36 17.11
C ASN A 203 -20.95 2.44 18.01
N LEU A 204 -20.29 1.48 18.61
CA LEU A 204 -20.82 0.75 19.74
C LEU A 204 -20.46 1.56 20.97
N TYR A 205 -21.47 1.94 21.75
CA TYR A 205 -21.28 2.45 23.10
C TYR A 205 -20.29 1.54 23.81
N MET A 206 -19.31 2.13 24.51
CA MET A 206 -18.15 1.48 25.08
C MET A 206 -18.49 0.16 25.78
N LEU A 207 -18.33 -0.95 25.07
CA LEU A 207 -18.02 -2.21 25.73
C LEU A 207 -16.65 -2.06 26.39
N SER A 208 -16.50 -2.51 27.62
CA SER A 208 -15.19 -2.48 28.27
C SER A 208 -14.16 -3.15 27.36
N ARG A 209 -12.95 -2.64 27.29
CA ARG A 209 -11.86 -3.18 26.44
C ARG A 209 -11.71 -4.71 26.62
N THR A 210 -11.97 -5.23 27.80
CA THR A 210 -11.95 -6.66 28.11
C THR A 210 -13.09 -7.41 27.42
N ALA A 211 -14.33 -6.88 27.46
CA ALA A 211 -15.48 -7.52 26.80
C ALA A 211 -15.32 -7.49 25.28
N GLU A 212 -14.77 -6.42 24.72
CA GLU A 212 -14.45 -6.32 23.30
C GLU A 212 -13.38 -7.37 22.89
N ASN A 213 -12.33 -7.48 23.66
CA ASN A 213 -11.28 -8.47 23.40
C ASN A 213 -11.81 -9.92 23.51
N LEU A 214 -12.67 -10.22 24.46
CA LEU A 214 -13.30 -11.53 24.62
C LEU A 214 -14.26 -11.83 23.46
N TYR A 215 -15.08 -10.87 23.06
CA TYR A 215 -15.96 -10.99 21.90
C TYR A 215 -15.17 -11.33 20.63
N TRP A 216 -14.13 -10.58 20.33
CA TRP A 216 -13.33 -10.81 19.14
C TRP A 216 -12.56 -12.12 19.21
N THR A 217 -12.05 -12.50 20.38
CA THR A 217 -11.40 -13.80 20.56
C THR A 217 -12.36 -14.94 20.26
N ALA A 218 -13.59 -14.88 20.79
CA ALA A 218 -14.61 -15.88 20.52
C ALA A 218 -14.98 -15.97 19.04
N ARG A 219 -15.15 -14.81 18.37
CA ARG A 219 -15.44 -14.75 16.93
C ARG A 219 -14.30 -15.33 16.06
N TYR A 220 -13.06 -15.10 16.44
CA TYR A 220 -11.93 -15.66 15.70
C TYR A 220 -11.82 -17.18 15.89
N ILE A 221 -12.11 -17.69 17.09
CA ILE A 221 -12.14 -19.13 17.35
C ILE A 221 -13.27 -19.79 16.54
N GLU A 222 -14.46 -19.23 16.53
CA GLU A 222 -15.60 -19.70 15.73
C GLU A 222 -15.28 -19.77 14.23
N ARG A 223 -14.63 -18.73 13.68
CA ARG A 223 -14.20 -18.71 12.28
C ARG A 223 -13.13 -19.76 11.99
N ALA A 224 -12.18 -19.95 12.89
CA ALA A 224 -11.15 -20.98 12.74
C ALA A 224 -11.77 -22.39 12.72
N ASP A 225 -12.73 -22.66 13.61
CA ASP A 225 -13.47 -23.91 13.63
C ASP A 225 -14.29 -24.12 12.35
N SER A 226 -14.99 -23.10 11.88
CA SER A 226 -15.76 -23.16 10.62
C SER A 226 -14.87 -23.45 9.40
N ILE A 227 -13.69 -22.83 9.32
CA ILE A 227 -12.71 -23.07 8.24
C ILE A 227 -12.14 -24.51 8.37
N ALA A 228 -11.83 -24.96 9.58
CA ALA A 228 -11.34 -26.31 9.80
C ALA A 228 -12.36 -27.38 9.34
N ARG A 229 -13.65 -27.18 9.64
CA ARG A 229 -14.74 -28.04 9.17
C ARG A 229 -14.88 -28.05 7.66
N LEU A 230 -14.79 -26.87 7.01
CA LEU A 230 -14.83 -26.79 5.55
C LEU A 230 -13.65 -27.53 4.90
N LEU A 231 -12.45 -27.41 5.46
CA LEU A 231 -11.27 -28.13 4.99
C LEU A 231 -11.41 -29.63 5.19
N GLU A 232 -11.98 -30.07 6.32
CA GLU A 232 -12.26 -31.49 6.58
C GLU A 232 -13.26 -32.06 5.55
N VAL A 233 -14.34 -31.33 5.26
CA VAL A 233 -15.31 -31.74 4.24
C VAL A 233 -14.67 -31.79 2.86
N ALA A 234 -13.90 -30.76 2.48
CA ALA A 234 -13.19 -30.73 1.19
C ALA A 234 -12.20 -31.90 1.07
N TYR A 235 -11.47 -32.23 2.15
CA TYR A 235 -10.56 -33.36 2.19
C TYR A 235 -11.30 -34.68 2.01
N ARG A 236 -12.45 -34.88 2.69
CA ARG A 236 -13.30 -36.07 2.52
C ARG A 236 -13.85 -36.21 1.10
N ILE A 237 -14.29 -35.12 0.49
CA ILE A 237 -14.77 -35.14 -0.90
C ILE A 237 -13.62 -35.54 -1.86
N HIS A 238 -12.41 -35.06 -1.60
CA HIS A 238 -11.26 -35.40 -2.44
C HIS A 238 -10.84 -36.89 -2.32
N LEU A 239 -11.20 -37.57 -1.22
CA LEU A 239 -10.93 -38.98 -1.01
C LEU A 239 -12.02 -39.91 -1.57
N ILE A 240 -13.13 -39.37 -2.09
CA ILE A 240 -14.17 -40.16 -2.76
C ILE A 240 -13.62 -40.58 -4.13
N PRO A 241 -13.49 -41.89 -4.42
CA PRO A 241 -13.06 -42.34 -5.73
C PRO A 241 -14.02 -41.80 -6.80
N ASN A 242 -13.48 -41.21 -7.87
CA ASN A 242 -14.27 -40.88 -9.06
C ASN A 242 -14.81 -42.20 -9.66
N THR A 243 -16.04 -42.54 -9.33
CA THR A 243 -16.77 -43.66 -9.98
C THR A 243 -17.35 -43.16 -11.33
N ASN A 244 -16.50 -42.72 -12.22
CA ASN A 244 -16.82 -42.55 -13.64
C ASN A 244 -15.84 -43.43 -14.42
N GLU A 245 -16.16 -44.68 -14.51
CA GLU A 245 -15.86 -45.61 -15.61
C GLU A 245 -17.13 -46.37 -15.95
#